data_ba4b3d03103e0aae12730402606e48a2
#
_entry.id   ba4b3d03103e0aae12730402606e48a2
#
_cell.length_a   1.000
_cell.length_b   1.000
_cell.length_c   1.000
_cell.angle_alpha   90.00
_cell.angle_beta   90.00
_cell.angle_gamma   90.00
#
_symmetry.space_group_name_H-M   'P 1'
#
loop_
_entity.id
_entity.type
_entity.pdbx_description
1 polymer ?
#
loop_
_entity_poly.entity_id
_entity_poly.type
_entity_poly.pdbx_seq_one_letter_code
_entity_poly.pdbx_strand_id
1 'polypeptide(L)'
;MHLLDTKIVASLEGTKVRIKEIPDIYPAGDEVVLTYETTGKIIPEGAIPVMVGVMVINVETVYNIHCAITNGQPVTQKYVTIGGDVDEDITVKVPVGMKIKALLEATGHGDLDGKAVINGGPMMGKHVALDSKITKTTKGLIVLPEDHPLIQDVKLPIPKMLHMAKAACCHC
;
A
#
# COMPACT_ATOMS: atom_id res chain seq x y z
N MET A 1 -4.82 -9.21 -17.96
CA MET A 1 -5.01 -10.68 -17.82
C MET A 1 -5.23 -10.95 -16.35
N HIS A 2 -6.47 -11.23 -15.95
CA HIS A 2 -6.83 -11.40 -14.54
C HIS A 2 -6.32 -12.74 -14.06
N LEU A 3 -5.28 -12.73 -13.24
CA LEU A 3 -4.79 -13.93 -12.53
C LEU A 3 -5.53 -14.07 -11.20
N LEU A 4 -6.85 -14.26 -11.26
CA LEU A 4 -7.54 -14.85 -10.13
C LEU A 4 -7.08 -16.30 -10.04
N ASP A 5 -6.37 -16.62 -8.96
CA ASP A 5 -5.97 -18.01 -8.70
C ASP A 5 -7.24 -18.85 -8.60
N THR A 6 -7.43 -19.72 -9.57
CA THR A 6 -8.60 -20.62 -9.67
C THR A 6 -8.78 -21.47 -8.42
N LYS A 7 -7.69 -21.76 -7.68
CA LYS A 7 -7.73 -22.48 -6.41
C LYS A 7 -8.38 -21.65 -5.30
N ILE A 8 -8.10 -20.32 -5.27
CA ILE A 8 -8.74 -19.42 -4.31
C ILE A 8 -10.23 -19.33 -4.61
N VAL A 9 -10.61 -19.15 -5.88
CA VAL A 9 -12.01 -19.09 -6.29
C VAL A 9 -12.74 -20.37 -5.87
N ALA A 10 -12.19 -21.55 -6.20
CA ALA A 10 -12.77 -22.84 -5.86
C ALA A 10 -12.90 -23.05 -4.33
N SER A 11 -11.94 -22.54 -3.54
CA SER A 11 -12.00 -22.65 -2.07
C SER A 11 -13.12 -21.82 -1.43
N LEU A 12 -13.66 -20.85 -2.15
CA LEU A 12 -14.74 -19.98 -1.67
C LEU A 12 -16.15 -20.47 -2.08
N GLU A 13 -16.23 -21.49 -2.94
CA GLU A 13 -17.51 -22.10 -3.32
C GLU A 13 -18.24 -22.64 -2.08
N GLY A 14 -19.52 -22.35 -1.99
CA GLY A 14 -20.37 -22.74 -0.85
C GLY A 14 -20.22 -21.85 0.39
N THR A 15 -19.31 -20.88 0.40
CA THR A 15 -19.19 -19.89 1.46
C THR A 15 -20.11 -18.67 1.21
N LYS A 16 -20.22 -17.78 2.22
CA LYS A 16 -20.93 -16.48 2.05
C LYS A 16 -20.05 -15.40 1.39
N VAL A 17 -18.82 -15.73 1.02
CA VAL A 17 -17.87 -14.79 0.40
C VAL A 17 -18.26 -14.60 -1.06
N ARG A 18 -18.34 -13.35 -1.50
CA ARG A 18 -18.56 -12.98 -2.90
C ARG A 18 -17.29 -12.35 -3.44
N ILE A 19 -16.87 -12.79 -4.62
CA ILE A 19 -15.75 -12.20 -5.35
C ILE A 19 -16.32 -11.15 -6.30
N LYS A 20 -15.78 -9.95 -6.25
CA LYS A 20 -16.08 -8.86 -7.18
C LYS A 20 -14.77 -8.46 -7.86
N GLU A 21 -14.70 -8.66 -9.16
CA GLU A 21 -13.62 -8.13 -9.97
C GLU A 21 -13.80 -6.62 -10.16
N ILE A 22 -12.72 -5.89 -10.03
CA ILE A 22 -12.65 -4.44 -10.25
C ILE A 22 -11.60 -4.16 -11.32
N PRO A 23 -11.75 -3.09 -12.11
CA PRO A 23 -10.75 -2.73 -13.12
C PRO A 23 -9.43 -2.35 -12.46
N ASP A 24 -8.31 -2.69 -13.12
CA ASP A 24 -6.97 -2.31 -12.70
C ASP A 24 -6.65 -0.88 -13.16
N ILE A 25 -7.35 0.08 -12.59
CA ILE A 25 -7.18 1.51 -12.85
C ILE A 25 -7.18 2.28 -11.53
N TYR A 26 -6.41 3.36 -11.46
CA TYR A 26 -6.53 4.29 -10.33
C TYR A 26 -7.82 5.13 -10.47
N PRO A 27 -8.61 5.33 -9.41
CA PRO A 27 -8.43 4.93 -8.00
C PRO A 27 -9.28 3.72 -7.58
N ALA A 28 -9.44 2.69 -8.39
CA ALA A 28 -10.35 1.56 -8.12
C ALA A 28 -10.13 0.89 -6.75
N GLY A 29 -8.91 0.98 -6.19
CA GLY A 29 -8.57 0.47 -4.86
C GLY A 29 -8.91 1.42 -3.69
N ASP A 30 -9.39 2.63 -3.97
CA ASP A 30 -9.81 3.57 -2.94
C ASP A 30 -11.05 3.05 -2.18
N GLU A 31 -11.12 3.28 -0.87
CA GLU A 31 -12.18 2.72 -0.02
C GLU A 31 -13.58 3.26 -0.36
N VAL A 32 -13.68 4.49 -0.84
CA VAL A 32 -14.96 5.11 -1.26
C VAL A 32 -15.42 4.47 -2.57
N VAL A 33 -14.51 4.35 -3.54
CA VAL A 33 -14.77 3.73 -4.84
C VAL A 33 -15.13 2.25 -4.66
N LEU A 34 -14.35 1.50 -3.87
CA LEU A 34 -14.63 0.10 -3.56
C LEU A 34 -16.00 -0.10 -2.92
N THR A 35 -16.39 0.78 -2.00
CA THR A 35 -17.70 0.71 -1.36
C THR A 35 -18.83 0.88 -2.38
N TYR A 36 -18.71 1.86 -3.26
CA TYR A 36 -19.70 2.07 -4.31
C TYR A 36 -19.75 0.91 -5.31
N GLU A 37 -18.61 0.50 -5.83
CA GLU A 37 -18.51 -0.57 -6.83
C GLU A 37 -19.03 -1.93 -6.31
N THR A 38 -18.83 -2.19 -5.02
CA THR A 38 -19.20 -3.48 -4.44
C THR A 38 -20.62 -3.51 -3.86
N THR A 39 -21.13 -2.38 -3.40
CA THR A 39 -22.41 -2.33 -2.66
C THR A 39 -23.46 -1.40 -3.26
N GLY A 40 -23.07 -0.51 -4.19
CA GLY A 40 -23.90 0.58 -4.72
C GLY A 40 -24.18 1.71 -3.72
N LYS A 41 -23.61 1.68 -2.52
CA LYS A 41 -23.81 2.70 -1.50
C LYS A 41 -22.92 3.91 -1.76
N ILE A 42 -23.51 5.09 -1.75
CA ILE A 42 -22.80 6.37 -1.88
C ILE A 42 -22.40 6.84 -0.49
N ILE A 43 -21.13 7.13 -0.31
CA ILE A 43 -20.59 7.73 0.92
C ILE A 43 -20.75 9.25 0.80
N PRO A 44 -21.43 9.92 1.75
CA PRO A 44 -21.54 11.38 1.75
C PRO A 44 -20.15 12.07 1.83
N GLU A 45 -20.08 13.30 1.35
CA GLU A 45 -18.87 14.11 1.41
C GLU A 45 -18.35 14.22 2.87
N GLY A 46 -17.04 13.98 3.06
CA GLY A 46 -16.42 13.99 4.38
C GLY A 46 -16.75 12.79 5.28
N ALA A 47 -17.56 11.83 4.80
CA ALA A 47 -17.88 10.61 5.53
C ALA A 47 -16.91 9.46 5.21
N ILE A 48 -17.02 8.37 5.97
CA ILE A 48 -16.23 7.16 5.81
C ILE A 48 -17.15 5.95 5.58
N PRO A 49 -16.66 4.85 4.97
CA PRO A 49 -17.49 3.67 4.65
C PRO A 49 -18.32 3.12 5.80
N VAL A 50 -17.78 3.15 7.02
CA VAL A 50 -18.48 2.63 8.20
C VAL A 50 -19.79 3.35 8.49
N MET A 51 -19.93 4.63 8.09
CA MET A 51 -21.15 5.42 8.27
C MET A 51 -22.31 4.92 7.40
N VAL A 52 -22.01 4.23 6.31
CA VAL A 52 -23.00 3.56 5.45
C VAL A 52 -23.09 2.05 5.72
N GLY A 53 -22.51 1.59 6.84
CA GLY A 53 -22.54 0.19 7.27
C GLY A 53 -21.62 -0.73 6.47
N VAL A 54 -20.52 -0.20 5.93
CA VAL A 54 -19.50 -0.95 5.18
C VAL A 54 -18.16 -0.80 5.89
N MET A 55 -17.41 -1.90 6.00
CA MET A 55 -16.04 -1.87 6.51
C MET A 55 -15.10 -2.37 5.42
N VAL A 56 -14.19 -1.51 4.98
CA VAL A 56 -13.12 -1.89 4.03
C VAL A 56 -11.90 -2.33 4.84
N ILE A 57 -11.44 -3.56 4.60
CA ILE A 57 -10.32 -4.15 5.34
C ILE A 57 -9.30 -4.70 4.35
N ASN A 58 -8.02 -4.38 4.58
CA ASN A 58 -6.94 -4.96 3.80
C ASN A 58 -6.80 -6.47 4.06
N VAL A 59 -6.49 -7.25 3.03
CA VAL A 59 -6.36 -8.71 3.10
C VAL A 59 -5.36 -9.17 4.17
N GLU A 60 -4.24 -8.49 4.33
CA GLU A 60 -3.27 -8.80 5.39
C GLU A 60 -3.86 -8.58 6.79
N THR A 61 -4.71 -7.57 6.96
CA THR A 61 -5.42 -7.34 8.23
C THR A 61 -6.39 -8.48 8.53
N VAL A 62 -7.13 -8.98 7.53
CA VAL A 62 -8.01 -10.14 7.68
C VAL A 62 -7.22 -11.38 8.10
N TYR A 63 -6.09 -11.64 7.47
CA TYR A 63 -5.18 -12.72 7.83
C TYR A 63 -4.67 -12.59 9.28
N ASN A 64 -4.25 -11.40 9.67
CA ASN A 64 -3.77 -11.14 11.03
C ASN A 64 -4.88 -11.30 12.10
N ILE A 65 -6.11 -10.90 11.78
CA ILE A 65 -7.29 -11.13 12.64
C ILE A 65 -7.50 -12.64 12.83
N HIS A 66 -7.46 -13.41 11.75
CA HIS A 66 -7.57 -14.86 11.81
C HIS A 66 -6.50 -15.47 12.72
N CYS A 67 -5.22 -15.12 12.52
CA CYS A 67 -4.11 -15.60 13.33
C CYS A 67 -4.25 -15.23 14.82
N ALA A 68 -4.74 -14.03 15.10
CA ALA A 68 -4.95 -13.58 16.48
C ALA A 68 -6.07 -14.37 17.18
N ILE A 69 -7.19 -14.62 16.49
CA ILE A 69 -8.34 -15.35 17.06
C ILE A 69 -8.03 -16.83 17.20
N THR A 70 -7.41 -17.45 16.18
CA THR A 70 -7.21 -18.91 16.14
C THR A 70 -6.01 -19.35 16.95
N ASN A 71 -4.92 -18.58 16.90
CA ASN A 71 -3.62 -18.98 17.43
C ASN A 71 -3.12 -18.09 18.59
N GLY A 72 -3.88 -17.04 18.97
CA GLY A 72 -3.42 -16.04 19.94
C GLY A 72 -2.18 -15.27 19.48
N GLN A 73 -1.91 -15.23 18.16
CA GLN A 73 -0.69 -14.67 17.60
C GLN A 73 -0.82 -13.16 17.37
N PRO A 74 0.00 -12.32 18.04
CA PRO A 74 0.01 -10.90 17.81
C PRO A 74 0.68 -10.56 16.46
N VAL A 75 0.42 -9.34 15.94
CA VAL A 75 1.05 -8.83 14.72
C VAL A 75 2.49 -8.44 15.00
N THR A 76 3.41 -9.36 14.76
CA THR A 76 4.86 -9.19 14.92
C THR A 76 5.61 -9.16 13.60
N GLN A 77 4.93 -9.52 12.51
CA GLN A 77 5.50 -9.60 11.17
C GLN A 77 4.60 -8.87 10.17
N LYS A 78 5.20 -8.42 9.07
CA LYS A 78 4.53 -7.72 7.97
C LYS A 78 4.98 -8.28 6.63
N TYR A 79 4.07 -8.27 5.66
CA TYR A 79 4.43 -8.43 4.25
C TYR A 79 4.77 -7.06 3.69
N VAL A 80 5.98 -6.92 3.14
CA VAL A 80 6.48 -5.67 2.56
C VAL A 80 6.93 -5.95 1.13
N THR A 81 6.39 -5.20 0.19
CA THR A 81 6.84 -5.25 -1.21
C THR A 81 7.95 -4.22 -1.40
N ILE A 82 9.03 -4.63 -2.00
CA ILE A 82 10.15 -3.78 -2.42
C ILE A 82 10.09 -3.70 -3.92
N GLY A 83 10.14 -2.50 -4.47
CA GLY A 83 10.12 -2.26 -5.90
C GLY A 83 10.70 -0.91 -6.28
N GLY A 84 10.67 -0.57 -7.57
CA GLY A 84 11.22 0.66 -8.12
C GLY A 84 12.53 0.42 -8.87
N ASP A 85 13.56 1.18 -8.58
CA ASP A 85 14.91 1.01 -9.17
C ASP A 85 15.68 -0.10 -8.44
N VAL A 86 15.20 -1.32 -8.60
CA VAL A 86 15.74 -2.57 -8.05
C VAL A 86 15.78 -3.62 -9.15
N ASP A 87 16.63 -4.63 -9.01
CA ASP A 87 16.78 -5.69 -10.02
C ASP A 87 15.51 -6.51 -10.19
N GLU A 88 14.77 -6.76 -9.11
CA GLU A 88 13.55 -7.54 -9.10
C GLU A 88 12.61 -7.04 -8.00
N ASP A 89 11.34 -6.85 -8.36
CA ASP A 89 10.29 -6.54 -7.39
C ASP A 89 10.01 -7.78 -6.54
N ILE A 90 10.09 -7.64 -5.22
CA ILE A 90 9.92 -8.77 -4.31
C ILE A 90 8.98 -8.43 -3.15
N THR A 91 8.16 -9.39 -2.74
CA THR A 91 7.37 -9.27 -1.51
C THR A 91 7.92 -10.24 -0.46
N VAL A 92 8.32 -9.70 0.67
CA VAL A 92 8.95 -10.47 1.75
C VAL A 92 8.20 -10.31 3.07
N LYS A 93 8.26 -11.35 3.89
CA LYS A 93 7.71 -11.33 5.25
C LYS A 93 8.80 -10.95 6.23
N VAL A 94 8.63 -9.84 6.93
CA VAL A 94 9.66 -9.24 7.78
C VAL A 94 9.14 -8.93 9.18
N PRO A 95 9.98 -8.95 10.23
CA PRO A 95 9.59 -8.55 11.56
C PRO A 95 9.34 -7.03 11.64
N VAL A 96 8.31 -6.64 12.37
CA VAL A 96 8.06 -5.24 12.74
C VAL A 96 9.23 -4.75 13.60
N GLY A 97 9.75 -3.56 13.29
CA GLY A 97 10.91 -2.97 13.97
C GLY A 97 12.24 -3.20 13.26
N MET A 98 12.30 -4.05 12.22
CA MET A 98 13.48 -4.20 11.38
C MET A 98 13.84 -2.88 10.69
N LYS A 99 15.12 -2.55 10.61
CA LYS A 99 15.57 -1.36 9.86
C LYS A 99 15.39 -1.58 8.35
N ILE A 100 14.98 -0.53 7.63
CA ILE A 100 14.80 -0.57 6.17
C ILE A 100 16.11 -0.95 5.49
N LYS A 101 17.24 -0.37 5.90
CA LYS A 101 18.56 -0.70 5.37
C LYS A 101 18.87 -2.21 5.48
N ALA A 102 18.68 -2.78 6.67
CA ALA A 102 18.93 -4.20 6.88
C ALA A 102 18.00 -5.11 6.05
N LEU A 103 16.77 -4.68 5.81
CA LEU A 103 15.85 -5.37 4.92
C LEU A 103 16.35 -5.36 3.48
N LEU A 104 16.71 -4.19 2.96
CA LEU A 104 17.20 -4.04 1.58
C LEU A 104 18.49 -4.82 1.37
N GLU A 105 19.44 -4.78 2.31
CA GLU A 105 20.66 -5.60 2.28
C GLU A 105 20.36 -7.11 2.26
N ALA A 106 19.44 -7.57 3.11
CA ALA A 106 19.07 -8.97 3.22
C ALA A 106 18.33 -9.51 1.97
N THR A 107 17.73 -8.64 1.18
CA THR A 107 17.02 -8.99 -0.06
C THR A 107 17.86 -8.79 -1.33
N GLY A 108 19.15 -8.47 -1.19
CA GLY A 108 20.04 -8.25 -2.32
C GLY A 108 19.99 -6.84 -2.92
N HIS A 109 19.22 -5.93 -2.33
CA HIS A 109 19.07 -4.54 -2.78
C HIS A 109 19.93 -3.56 -1.94
N GLY A 110 21.11 -4.01 -1.53
CA GLY A 110 22.01 -3.26 -0.64
C GLY A 110 22.77 -2.11 -1.31
N ASP A 111 22.80 -2.07 -2.64
CA ASP A 111 23.37 -0.93 -3.38
C ASP A 111 22.39 0.25 -3.34
N LEU A 112 22.62 1.15 -2.39
CA LEU A 112 21.75 2.29 -2.08
C LEU A 112 22.46 3.63 -2.33
N ASP A 113 23.62 3.61 -2.98
CA ASP A 113 24.34 4.83 -3.30
C ASP A 113 23.55 5.68 -4.30
N GLY A 114 23.34 6.95 -3.99
CA GLY A 114 22.52 7.84 -4.80
C GLY A 114 21.03 7.46 -4.89
N LYS A 115 20.54 6.59 -4.00
CA LYS A 115 19.13 6.16 -3.96
C LYS A 115 18.40 6.67 -2.72
N ALA A 116 17.11 6.90 -2.89
CA ALA A 116 16.19 7.31 -1.84
C ALA A 116 15.05 6.29 -1.73
N VAL A 117 14.43 6.19 -0.55
CA VAL A 117 13.36 5.22 -0.28
C VAL A 117 12.08 5.95 0.11
N ILE A 118 10.98 5.57 -0.55
CA ILE A 118 9.62 5.97 -0.19
C ILE A 118 8.96 4.80 0.54
N ASN A 119 8.43 5.04 1.73
CA ASN A 119 7.60 4.10 2.46
C ASN A 119 6.13 4.36 2.12
N GLY A 120 5.54 3.47 1.36
CA GLY A 120 4.19 3.56 0.82
C GLY A 120 4.15 3.67 -0.70
N GLY A 121 3.01 4.08 -1.23
CA GLY A 121 2.83 4.29 -2.67
C GLY A 121 3.43 5.59 -3.18
N PRO A 122 3.55 5.77 -4.51
CA PRO A 122 4.19 6.94 -5.11
C PRO A 122 3.45 8.26 -4.83
N MET A 123 2.13 8.22 -4.60
CA MET A 123 1.31 9.43 -4.39
C MET A 123 1.20 9.84 -2.92
N MET A 124 1.11 8.89 -2.00
CA MET A 124 0.86 9.15 -0.57
C MET A 124 2.00 8.66 0.33
N GLY A 125 3.00 8.02 -0.23
CA GLY A 125 4.17 7.53 0.49
C GLY A 125 5.04 8.69 1.01
N LYS A 126 5.87 8.36 1.99
CA LYS A 126 6.78 9.34 2.61
C LYS A 126 8.21 8.94 2.35
N HIS A 127 9.04 9.91 1.99
CA HIS A 127 10.49 9.72 1.97
C HIS A 127 10.96 9.38 3.39
N VAL A 128 11.73 8.32 3.53
CA VAL A 128 12.21 7.82 4.81
C VAL A 128 13.72 7.59 4.80
N ALA A 129 14.35 7.81 5.94
CA ALA A 129 15.76 7.48 6.11
C ALA A 129 15.95 5.96 6.18
N LEU A 130 17.08 5.47 5.71
CA LEU A 130 17.44 4.05 5.72
C LEU A 130 17.47 3.42 7.12
N ASP A 131 17.74 4.23 8.14
CA ASP A 131 17.68 3.81 9.55
C ASP A 131 16.26 3.71 10.12
N SER A 132 15.25 4.17 9.37
CA SER A 132 13.85 4.03 9.75
C SER A 132 13.47 2.56 9.87
N LYS A 133 12.47 2.30 10.73
CA LYS A 133 12.02 0.94 11.03
C LYS A 133 10.74 0.60 10.28
N ILE A 134 10.61 -0.66 9.92
CA ILE A 134 9.35 -1.25 9.46
C ILE A 134 8.32 -1.16 10.59
N THR A 135 7.16 -0.61 10.28
CA THR A 135 6.05 -0.44 11.21
C THR A 135 4.87 -1.34 10.80
N LYS A 136 3.85 -1.42 11.64
CA LYS A 136 2.61 -2.15 11.30
C LYS A 136 1.86 -1.56 10.10
N THR A 137 2.14 -0.30 9.74
CA THR A 137 1.54 0.38 8.59
C THR A 137 2.37 0.32 7.32
N THR A 138 3.63 -0.14 7.41
CA THR A 138 4.49 -0.32 6.24
C THR A 138 3.96 -1.44 5.36
N LYS A 139 3.74 -1.18 4.07
CA LYS A 139 3.27 -2.16 3.08
C LYS A 139 4.18 -2.28 1.87
N GLY A 140 4.86 -1.20 1.51
CA GLY A 140 5.76 -1.16 0.38
C GLY A 140 6.89 -0.18 0.60
N LEU A 141 8.01 -0.47 -0.01
CA LEU A 141 9.18 0.39 -0.12
C LEU A 141 9.48 0.56 -1.59
N ILE A 142 9.52 1.81 -2.05
CA ILE A 142 9.90 2.15 -3.41
C ILE A 142 11.29 2.75 -3.35
N VAL A 143 12.24 2.10 -3.98
CA VAL A 143 13.62 2.57 -4.13
C VAL A 143 13.71 3.36 -5.42
N LEU A 144 14.21 4.58 -5.37
CA LEU A 144 14.33 5.46 -6.54
C LEU A 144 15.68 6.19 -6.51
N PRO A 145 16.23 6.60 -7.66
CA PRO A 145 17.36 7.52 -7.71
C PRO A 145 17.03 8.82 -6.97
N GLU A 146 18.00 9.44 -6.31
CA GLU A 146 17.78 10.69 -5.59
C GLU A 146 17.33 11.85 -6.49
N ASP A 147 17.70 11.84 -7.77
CA ASP A 147 17.31 12.83 -8.77
C ASP A 147 15.91 12.58 -9.37
N HIS A 148 15.26 11.46 -9.02
CA HIS A 148 13.94 11.13 -9.53
C HIS A 148 12.91 12.22 -9.16
N PRO A 149 12.02 12.64 -10.09
CA PRO A 149 11.04 13.70 -9.86
C PRO A 149 10.23 13.55 -8.57
N LEU A 150 9.74 12.35 -8.25
CA LEU A 150 9.01 12.08 -7.01
C LEU A 150 9.82 12.40 -5.74
N ILE A 151 11.14 12.18 -5.77
CA ILE A 151 12.01 12.50 -4.63
C ILE A 151 12.29 13.99 -4.56
N GLN A 152 12.45 14.65 -5.70
CA GLN A 152 12.68 16.09 -5.77
C GLN A 152 11.42 16.88 -5.38
N ASP A 153 10.24 16.42 -5.79
CA ASP A 153 8.97 17.09 -5.47
C ASP A 153 8.68 17.12 -3.97
N VAL A 154 9.03 16.06 -3.22
CA VAL A 154 8.90 16.03 -1.76
C VAL A 154 9.80 17.08 -1.08
N LYS A 155 10.90 17.49 -1.70
CA LYS A 155 11.83 18.53 -1.20
C LYS A 155 11.38 19.95 -1.52
N LEU A 156 10.30 20.13 -2.31
CA LEU A 156 9.82 21.45 -2.69
C LEU A 156 9.23 22.22 -1.49
N PRO A 157 9.42 23.54 -1.44
CA PRO A 157 8.75 24.38 -0.45
C PRO A 157 7.22 24.34 -0.61
N ILE A 158 6.49 24.31 0.50
CA ILE A 158 5.01 24.25 0.50
C ILE A 158 4.35 25.29 -0.42
N PRO A 159 4.79 26.57 -0.49
CA PRO A 159 4.21 27.55 -1.40
C PRO A 159 4.30 27.14 -2.87
N LYS A 160 5.43 26.50 -3.27
CA LYS A 160 5.61 26.01 -4.65
C LYS A 160 4.73 24.82 -4.93
N MET A 161 4.64 23.85 -3.98
CA MET A 161 3.73 22.70 -4.10
C MET A 161 2.26 23.16 -4.23
N LEU A 162 1.84 24.14 -3.42
CA LEU A 162 0.49 24.68 -3.48
C LEU A 162 0.21 25.41 -4.80
N HIS A 163 1.19 26.13 -5.34
CA HIS A 163 1.07 26.79 -6.66
C HIS A 163 0.90 25.74 -7.78
N MET A 164 1.71 24.69 -7.77
CA MET A 164 1.62 23.59 -8.75
C MET A 164 0.27 22.87 -8.65
N ALA A 165 -0.18 22.56 -7.44
CA ALA A 165 -1.48 21.93 -7.20
C ALA A 165 -2.65 22.78 -7.73
N LYS A 166 -2.61 24.10 -7.47
CA LYS A 166 -3.63 25.03 -8.00
C LYS A 166 -3.61 25.09 -9.53
N ALA A 167 -2.41 25.08 -10.14
CA ALA A 167 -2.29 25.11 -11.60
C ALA A 167 -2.79 23.81 -12.27
N ALA A 168 -2.65 22.67 -11.60
CA ALA A 168 -3.09 21.37 -12.09
C ALA A 168 -4.57 21.05 -11.78
N CYS A 169 -5.19 21.80 -10.87
CA CYS A 169 -6.55 21.55 -10.41
C CYS A 169 -7.56 21.84 -11.53
N CYS A 170 -8.36 20.83 -11.89
CA CYS A 170 -9.44 20.93 -12.87
C CYS A 170 -10.83 21.09 -12.25
N HIS A 171 -10.92 21.29 -10.93
CA HIS A 171 -12.18 21.45 -10.18
C HIS A 171 -13.16 20.28 -10.40
N CYS A 172 -12.63 19.06 -10.47
CA CYS A 172 -13.42 17.84 -10.66
C CYS A 172 -14.40 17.53 -9.51
#